data_1e32a992914548b0a0218d8e0866c89e
#
_entry.id   1e32a992914548b0a0218d8e0866c89e
#
_cell.length_a   1.000
_cell.length_b   1.000
_cell.length_c   1.000
_cell.angle_alpha   90.00
_cell.angle_beta   90.00
_cell.angle_gamma   90.00
#
_symmetry.space_group_name_H-M   'P 1'
#
loop_
_entity.id
_entity.type
_entity.pdbx_description
1 polymer ?
#
loop_
_entity_poly.entity_id
_entity_poly.type
_entity_poly.pdbx_seq_one_letter_code
_entity_poly.pdbx_strand_id
1 'polypeptide(L)'
;MEDAYFMDEALALAREAAADGEVPVGCAIVRGDTIVGRGRNRRETDKSALAHAEIEAIGEACRRLGGWRLWECTLYVTLEPCPMCAGAIINARIPRVVYGASDRKCGAVDSVCSLFSMEFNHHPQVESGVREAECGALLTEFFRNLRMELRSRPRWKPGSNT
;
A
#
# COMPACT_ATOMS: atom_id res chain seq x y z
N MET A 1 -7.39 19.45 -5.41
CA MET A 1 -7.49 19.05 -3.99
C MET A 1 -6.12 18.69 -3.45
N GLU A 2 -5.92 18.84 -2.17
CA GLU A 2 -4.63 18.64 -1.54
C GLU A 2 -4.29 17.15 -1.32
N ASP A 3 -3.01 16.84 -1.28
CA ASP A 3 -2.51 15.48 -1.06
C ASP A 3 -3.04 14.86 0.23
N ALA A 4 -3.19 15.66 1.29
CA ALA A 4 -3.72 15.19 2.57
C ALA A 4 -5.14 14.63 2.44
N TYR A 5 -5.99 15.23 1.62
CA TYR A 5 -7.34 14.74 1.37
C TYR A 5 -7.34 13.31 0.77
N PHE A 6 -6.53 13.10 -0.25
CA PHE A 6 -6.44 11.78 -0.90
C PHE A 6 -5.71 10.75 -0.03
N MET A 7 -4.76 11.20 0.79
CA MET A 7 -4.16 10.30 1.78
C MET A 7 -5.17 9.89 2.86
N ASP A 8 -6.08 10.77 3.24
CA ASP A 8 -7.18 10.42 4.16
C ASP A 8 -8.10 9.36 3.57
N GLU A 9 -8.36 9.40 2.25
CA GLU A 9 -9.08 8.34 1.54
C GLU A 9 -8.32 6.99 1.60
N ALA A 10 -7.00 7.02 1.38
CA ALA A 10 -6.16 5.83 1.51
C ALA A 10 -6.14 5.31 2.96
N LEU A 11 -6.11 6.20 3.96
CA LEU A 11 -6.19 5.84 5.37
C LEU A 11 -7.51 5.15 5.73
N ALA A 12 -8.62 5.61 5.17
CA ALA A 12 -9.92 4.95 5.36
C ALA A 12 -9.89 3.50 4.87
N LEU A 13 -9.27 3.25 3.72
CA LEU A 13 -9.07 1.91 3.18
C LEU A 13 -8.13 1.07 4.07
N ALA A 14 -7.09 1.67 4.60
CA ALA A 14 -6.19 1.00 5.55
C ALA A 14 -6.93 0.57 6.82
N ARG A 15 -7.83 1.39 7.34
CA ARG A 15 -8.67 1.05 8.50
C ARG A 15 -9.63 -0.11 8.19
N GLU A 16 -10.18 -0.15 6.98
CA GLU A 16 -10.99 -1.29 6.53
C GLU A 16 -10.17 -2.59 6.50
N ALA A 17 -8.93 -2.53 6.01
CA ALA A 17 -8.01 -3.68 6.03
C ALA A 17 -7.76 -4.15 7.47
N ALA A 18 -7.47 -3.23 8.40
CA ALA A 18 -7.28 -3.57 9.82
C ALA A 18 -8.51 -4.24 10.42
N ALA A 19 -9.71 -3.78 10.08
CA ALA A 19 -10.97 -4.37 10.54
C ALA A 19 -11.15 -5.81 10.07
N ASP A 20 -10.56 -6.14 8.90
CA ASP A 20 -10.55 -7.51 8.35
C ASP A 20 -9.37 -8.38 8.88
N GLY A 21 -8.58 -7.86 9.80
CA GLY A 21 -7.40 -8.56 10.33
C GLY A 21 -6.16 -8.50 9.43
N GLU A 22 -6.16 -7.64 8.43
CA GLU A 22 -5.04 -7.44 7.51
C GLU A 22 -4.12 -6.33 7.99
N VAL A 23 -2.86 -6.38 7.59
CA VAL A 23 -1.93 -5.26 7.81
C VAL A 23 -2.52 -4.01 7.16
N PRO A 24 -2.69 -2.89 7.92
CA PRO A 24 -3.45 -1.73 7.46
C PRO A 24 -2.69 -0.91 6.43
N VAL A 25 -2.85 -1.26 5.18
CA VAL A 25 -2.37 -0.52 4.02
C VAL A 25 -3.54 -0.23 3.08
N GLY A 26 -3.68 1.02 2.71
CA GLY A 26 -4.69 1.49 1.77
C GLY A 26 -4.06 2.31 0.64
N CYS A 27 -4.68 2.27 -0.52
CA CYS A 27 -4.21 2.95 -1.72
C CYS A 27 -5.36 3.54 -2.51
N ALA A 28 -5.17 4.78 -2.95
CA ALA A 28 -6.09 5.47 -3.85
C ALA A 28 -5.32 6.02 -5.04
N ILE A 29 -5.86 5.84 -6.24
CA ILE A 29 -5.31 6.40 -7.47
C ILE A 29 -6.27 7.47 -7.97
N VAL A 30 -5.70 8.64 -8.26
CA VAL A 30 -6.45 9.86 -8.56
C VAL A 30 -6.04 10.39 -9.94
N ARG A 31 -7.03 10.71 -10.76
CA ARG A 31 -6.85 11.45 -12.02
C ARG A 31 -7.59 12.77 -11.92
N GLY A 32 -6.86 13.88 -12.00
CA GLY A 32 -7.43 15.19 -11.68
C GLY A 32 -7.85 15.23 -10.21
N ASP A 33 -9.13 15.41 -9.94
CA ASP A 33 -9.70 15.36 -8.59
C ASP A 33 -10.60 14.13 -8.37
N THR A 34 -10.55 13.15 -9.28
CA THR A 34 -11.40 11.96 -9.24
C THR A 34 -10.61 10.73 -8.86
N ILE A 35 -11.05 9.99 -7.85
CA ILE A 35 -10.49 8.69 -7.50
C ILE A 35 -10.95 7.68 -8.56
N VAL A 36 -9.99 7.08 -9.25
CA VAL A 36 -10.24 6.10 -10.32
C VAL A 36 -9.89 4.68 -9.90
N GLY A 37 -9.18 4.50 -8.80
CA GLY A 37 -8.85 3.18 -8.25
C GLY A 37 -8.69 3.23 -6.76
N ARG A 38 -9.19 2.19 -6.08
CA ARG A 38 -9.05 1.98 -4.63
C ARG A 38 -8.56 0.58 -4.37
N GLY A 39 -7.75 0.43 -3.34
CA GLY A 39 -7.28 -0.87 -2.90
C GLY A 39 -6.92 -0.89 -1.43
N ARG A 40 -7.00 -2.05 -0.84
CA ARG A 40 -6.53 -2.33 0.51
C ARG A 40 -5.85 -3.68 0.55
N ASN A 41 -4.95 -3.87 1.51
CA ASN A 41 -4.28 -5.15 1.67
C ASN A 41 -5.29 -6.26 1.98
N ARG A 42 -5.21 -7.38 1.24
CA ARG A 42 -6.06 -8.57 1.37
C ARG A 42 -5.24 -9.86 1.33
N ARG A 43 -3.96 -9.78 1.65
CA ARG A 43 -3.04 -10.92 1.50
C ARG A 43 -3.54 -12.19 2.20
N GLU A 44 -4.03 -12.08 3.42
CA GLU A 44 -4.56 -13.20 4.18
C GLU A 44 -5.96 -13.60 3.72
N THR A 45 -6.84 -12.63 3.49
CA THR A 45 -8.22 -12.85 3.05
C THR A 45 -8.28 -13.57 1.69
N ASP A 46 -7.49 -13.09 0.73
CA ASP A 46 -7.45 -13.64 -0.63
C ASP A 46 -6.45 -14.79 -0.77
N LYS A 47 -5.66 -15.06 0.27
CA LYS A 47 -4.57 -16.07 0.26
C LYS A 47 -3.67 -15.87 -0.96
N SER A 48 -3.25 -14.63 -1.19
CA SER A 48 -2.47 -14.22 -2.34
C SER A 48 -1.33 -13.29 -1.94
N ALA A 49 -0.12 -13.65 -2.32
CA ALA A 49 1.05 -12.81 -2.15
C ALA A 49 0.98 -11.51 -2.98
N LEU A 50 0.10 -11.46 -3.97
CA LEU A 50 -0.07 -10.32 -4.87
C LEU A 50 -1.12 -9.32 -4.37
N ALA A 51 -1.94 -9.70 -3.38
CA ALA A 51 -3.09 -8.92 -2.92
C ALA A 51 -2.70 -7.73 -2.04
N HIS A 52 -1.82 -6.87 -2.54
CA HIS A 52 -1.45 -5.61 -1.94
C HIS A 52 -2.41 -4.49 -2.38
N ALA A 53 -2.55 -3.47 -1.55
CA ALA A 53 -3.42 -2.32 -1.82
C ALA A 53 -3.14 -1.66 -3.17
N GLU A 54 -1.87 -1.48 -3.50
CA GLU A 54 -1.44 -0.83 -4.74
C GLU A 54 -1.83 -1.65 -5.97
N ILE A 55 -1.66 -2.97 -5.91
CA ILE A 55 -2.01 -3.88 -7.03
C ILE A 55 -3.51 -3.83 -7.31
N GLU A 56 -4.33 -3.88 -6.26
CA GLU A 56 -5.79 -3.78 -6.39
C GLU A 56 -6.21 -2.43 -7.00
N ALA A 57 -5.65 -1.33 -6.48
CA ALA A 57 -5.95 0.02 -6.96
C ALA A 57 -5.53 0.23 -8.43
N ILE A 58 -4.34 -0.24 -8.81
CA ILE A 58 -3.86 -0.18 -10.21
C ILE A 58 -4.79 -0.96 -11.13
N GLY A 59 -5.18 -2.18 -10.74
CA GLY A 59 -6.10 -3.00 -11.51
C GLY A 59 -7.44 -2.31 -11.75
N GLU A 60 -8.02 -1.74 -10.71
CA GLU A 60 -9.28 -0.99 -10.83
C GLU A 60 -9.14 0.24 -11.72
N ALA A 61 -8.09 1.04 -11.55
CA ALA A 61 -7.85 2.23 -12.36
C ALA A 61 -7.70 1.88 -13.84
N CYS A 62 -6.96 0.83 -14.17
CA CYS A 62 -6.80 0.36 -15.55
C CYS A 62 -8.14 -0.05 -16.16
N ARG A 63 -8.97 -0.77 -15.43
CA ARG A 63 -10.30 -1.15 -15.90
C ARG A 63 -11.21 0.06 -16.12
N ARG A 64 -11.21 1.00 -15.17
CA ARG A 64 -12.07 2.20 -15.27
C ARG A 64 -11.65 3.14 -16.37
N LEU A 65 -10.36 3.30 -16.61
CA LEU A 65 -9.83 4.18 -17.64
C LEU A 65 -9.70 3.50 -19.01
N GLY A 66 -9.89 2.18 -19.06
CA GLY A 66 -9.89 1.42 -20.32
C GLY A 66 -8.51 1.23 -20.92
N GLY A 67 -7.45 1.23 -20.11
CA GLY A 67 -6.08 1.01 -20.57
C GLY A 67 -5.10 0.85 -19.45
N TRP A 68 -3.92 0.35 -19.74
CA TRP A 68 -2.89 0.05 -18.74
C TRP A 68 -1.97 1.23 -18.41
N ARG A 69 -2.00 2.30 -19.20
CA ARG A 69 -1.17 3.49 -18.97
C ARG A 69 -1.93 4.50 -18.12
N LEU A 70 -1.38 4.79 -16.94
CA LEU A 70 -1.99 5.70 -15.98
C LEU A 70 -1.23 7.04 -15.91
N TRP A 71 -0.98 7.64 -17.05
CA TRP A 71 -0.13 8.83 -17.26
C TRP A 71 -0.49 10.05 -16.43
N GLU A 72 -1.77 10.28 -16.23
CA GLU A 72 -2.28 11.51 -15.60
C GLU A 72 -2.71 11.25 -14.16
N CYS A 73 -2.25 10.11 -13.59
CA CYS A 73 -2.66 9.67 -12.27
C CYS A 73 -1.60 9.95 -11.21
N THR A 74 -2.05 10.19 -10.00
CA THR A 74 -1.24 10.16 -8.78
C THR A 74 -1.69 8.99 -7.92
N LEU A 75 -0.73 8.21 -7.42
CA LEU A 75 -1.00 7.11 -6.50
C LEU A 75 -0.71 7.56 -5.07
N TYR A 76 -1.69 7.41 -4.20
CA TYR A 76 -1.58 7.66 -2.75
C TYR A 76 -1.62 6.33 -2.01
N VAL A 77 -0.63 6.07 -1.19
CA VAL A 77 -0.54 4.84 -0.41
C VAL A 77 -0.05 5.14 1.01
N THR A 78 -0.62 4.47 2.00
CA THR A 78 -0.31 4.76 3.40
C THR A 78 1.07 4.27 3.84
N LEU A 79 1.63 3.28 3.16
CA LEU A 79 2.95 2.72 3.42
C LEU A 79 3.79 2.74 2.14
N GLU A 80 5.07 3.00 2.29
CA GLU A 80 6.03 2.98 1.18
C GLU A 80 5.91 1.68 0.37
N PRO A 81 5.80 1.74 -0.98
CA PRO A 81 5.66 0.55 -1.81
C PRO A 81 6.84 -0.43 -1.70
N CYS A 82 6.51 -1.72 -1.65
CA CYS A 82 7.48 -2.81 -1.75
C CYS A 82 8.00 -2.97 -3.20
N PRO A 83 9.00 -3.84 -3.46
CA PRO A 83 9.54 -4.02 -4.82
C PRO A 83 8.49 -4.43 -5.85
N MET A 84 7.55 -5.30 -5.49
CA MET A 84 6.47 -5.72 -6.39
C MET A 84 5.59 -4.53 -6.80
N CYS A 85 5.17 -3.74 -5.82
CA CYS A 85 4.29 -2.59 -6.06
C CYS A 85 5.01 -1.44 -6.76
N ALA A 86 6.27 -1.17 -6.41
CA ALA A 86 7.10 -0.19 -7.12
C ALA A 86 7.27 -0.58 -8.59
N GLY A 87 7.50 -1.86 -8.88
CA GLY A 87 7.56 -2.38 -10.23
C GLY A 87 6.23 -2.23 -10.98
N ALA A 88 5.11 -2.49 -10.32
CA ALA A 88 3.79 -2.30 -10.89
C ALA A 88 3.50 -0.83 -11.23
N ILE A 89 3.93 0.10 -10.39
CA ILE A 89 3.82 1.55 -10.62
C ILE A 89 4.61 1.95 -11.87
N ILE A 90 5.83 1.46 -12.02
CA ILE A 90 6.66 1.69 -13.21
C ILE A 90 5.95 1.13 -14.46
N ASN A 91 5.46 -0.11 -14.38
CA ASN A 91 4.75 -0.75 -15.49
C ASN A 91 3.51 0.03 -15.92
N ALA A 92 2.76 0.55 -14.97
CA ALA A 92 1.53 1.33 -15.23
C ALA A 92 1.82 2.77 -15.68
N ARG A 93 3.08 3.22 -15.66
CA ARG A 93 3.49 4.57 -16.05
C ARG A 93 2.86 5.67 -15.18
N ILE A 94 2.65 5.42 -13.91
CA ILE A 94 2.13 6.42 -12.97
C ILE A 94 3.21 7.49 -12.76
N PRO A 95 2.90 8.78 -13.04
CA PRO A 95 3.93 9.84 -12.97
C PRO A 95 4.23 10.34 -11.56
N ARG A 96 3.33 10.15 -10.59
CA ARG A 96 3.51 10.66 -9.24
C ARG A 96 3.02 9.67 -8.20
N VAL A 97 3.84 9.49 -7.15
CA VAL A 97 3.55 8.62 -6.00
C VAL A 97 3.69 9.43 -4.73
N VAL A 98 2.68 9.36 -3.88
CA VAL A 98 2.65 9.96 -2.55
C VAL A 98 2.48 8.84 -1.53
N TYR A 99 3.42 8.70 -0.60
CA TYR A 99 3.26 7.73 0.48
C TYR A 99 3.34 8.38 1.87
N GLY A 100 2.70 7.75 2.85
CA GLY A 100 2.67 8.25 4.22
C GLY A 100 3.90 7.83 5.02
N ALA A 101 3.93 6.58 5.48
CA ALA A 101 4.98 6.04 6.32
C ALA A 101 6.05 5.30 5.50
N SER A 102 7.31 5.42 5.92
CA SER A 102 8.42 4.63 5.36
C SER A 102 8.36 3.18 5.83
N ASP A 103 8.83 2.27 4.98
CA ASP A 103 8.98 0.85 5.31
C ASP A 103 10.46 0.47 5.25
N ARG A 104 11.12 0.44 6.39
CA ARG A 104 12.56 0.18 6.48
C ARG A 104 12.96 -1.25 6.09
N LYS A 105 12.02 -2.19 6.12
CA LYS A 105 12.29 -3.60 5.83
C LYS A 105 12.08 -3.96 4.37
N CYS A 106 11.06 -3.37 3.73
CA CYS A 106 10.61 -3.76 2.40
C CYS A 106 10.42 -2.59 1.43
N GLY A 107 10.62 -1.35 1.87
CA GLY A 107 10.40 -0.17 1.05
C GLY A 107 11.38 -0.08 -0.12
N ALA A 108 10.86 -0.01 -1.34
CA ALA A 108 11.64 0.00 -2.56
C ALA A 108 11.61 1.34 -3.31
N VAL A 109 11.19 2.40 -2.62
CA VAL A 109 11.16 3.77 -3.15
C VAL A 109 12.30 4.60 -2.58
N ASP A 110 12.52 4.53 -1.26
CA ASP A 110 13.55 5.28 -0.57
C ASP A 110 14.33 4.47 0.48
N SER A 111 13.71 3.49 1.13
CA SER A 111 14.25 2.89 2.36
C SER A 111 15.30 1.80 2.12
N VAL A 112 14.96 0.70 1.48
CA VAL A 112 15.91 -0.39 1.17
C VAL A 112 16.64 -0.11 -0.13
N CYS A 113 15.93 0.32 -1.12
CA CYS A 113 16.47 0.74 -2.41
C CYS A 113 15.52 1.77 -3.04
N SER A 114 15.94 2.34 -4.17
CA SER A 114 15.11 3.26 -4.94
C SER A 114 14.97 2.74 -6.37
N LEU A 115 13.92 1.97 -6.63
CA LEU A 115 13.62 1.48 -7.97
C LEU A 115 13.32 2.63 -8.96
N PHE A 116 12.74 3.73 -8.46
CA PHE A 116 12.40 4.87 -9.31
C PHE A 116 13.62 5.68 -9.77
N SER A 117 14.78 5.49 -9.14
CA SER A 117 16.05 6.11 -9.52
C SER A 117 16.89 5.24 -10.44
N MET A 118 16.51 3.98 -10.64
CA MET A 118 17.25 3.07 -11.53
C MET A 118 16.95 3.37 -12.99
N GLU A 119 17.79 2.87 -13.90
CA GLU A 119 17.71 3.16 -15.33
C GLU A 119 16.58 2.42 -16.05
N PHE A 120 15.40 2.41 -15.46
CA PHE A 120 14.19 1.99 -16.16
C PHE A 120 13.66 3.12 -17.03
N ASN A 121 12.76 2.80 -17.94
CA ASN A 121 12.22 3.77 -18.90
C ASN A 121 11.13 4.69 -18.34
N HIS A 122 10.88 4.66 -17.04
CA HIS A 122 9.91 5.51 -16.38
C HIS A 122 10.36 5.83 -14.94
N HIS A 123 10.27 7.10 -14.55
CA HIS A 123 10.74 7.60 -13.27
C HIS A 123 9.62 8.41 -12.58
N PRO A 124 8.81 7.79 -11.71
CA PRO A 124 7.81 8.53 -10.95
C PRO A 124 8.42 9.61 -10.05
N GLN A 125 7.74 10.73 -9.90
CA GLN A 125 8.03 11.71 -8.86
C GLN A 125 7.47 11.21 -7.54
N VAL A 126 8.19 11.45 -6.44
CA VAL A 126 7.85 10.94 -5.12
C VAL A 126 7.67 12.09 -4.13
N GLU A 127 6.60 12.02 -3.37
CA GLU A 127 6.36 12.82 -2.16
C GLU A 127 6.15 11.86 -0.99
N SER A 128 6.89 12.06 0.09
CA SER A 128 6.80 11.20 1.29
C SER A 128 6.31 11.98 2.50
N GLY A 129 5.81 11.27 3.50
CA GLY A 129 5.48 11.84 4.80
C GLY A 129 4.12 12.52 4.90
N VAL A 130 3.26 12.42 3.91
CA VAL A 130 1.90 12.94 3.97
C VAL A 130 1.07 12.05 4.89
N ARG A 131 0.56 12.62 5.99
CA ARG A 131 -0.11 11.85 7.07
C ARG A 131 0.78 10.76 7.68
N GLU A 132 2.07 11.00 7.73
CA GLU A 132 3.06 10.02 8.22
C GLU A 132 2.72 9.50 9.62
N ALA A 133 2.36 10.39 10.55
CA ALA A 133 2.04 10.03 11.93
C ALA A 133 0.82 9.09 12.00
N GLU A 134 -0.23 9.41 11.28
CA GLU A 134 -1.47 8.63 11.24
C GLU A 134 -1.26 7.27 10.57
N CYS A 135 -0.52 7.24 9.47
CA CYS A 135 -0.17 6.01 8.76
C CYS A 135 0.69 5.09 9.63
N GLY A 136 1.70 5.65 10.28
CA GLY A 136 2.58 4.90 11.19
C GLY A 136 1.85 4.39 12.42
N ALA A 137 0.95 5.18 12.99
CA ALA A 137 0.18 4.79 14.18
C ALA A 137 -0.73 3.58 13.90
N LEU A 138 -1.37 3.51 12.75
CA LEU A 138 -2.18 2.35 12.36
C LEU A 138 -1.35 1.06 12.32
N LEU A 139 -0.16 1.12 11.74
CA LEU A 139 0.75 -0.03 11.66
C LEU A 139 1.23 -0.45 13.05
N THR A 140 1.65 0.51 13.87
CA THR A 140 2.13 0.26 15.23
C THR A 140 1.04 -0.40 16.09
N GLU A 141 -0.17 0.10 16.04
CA GLU A 141 -1.32 -0.45 16.77
C GLU A 141 -1.65 -1.86 16.30
N PHE A 142 -1.69 -2.08 14.99
CA PHE A 142 -1.96 -3.40 14.42
C PHE A 142 -0.95 -4.44 14.89
N PHE A 143 0.35 -4.16 14.80
CA PHE A 143 1.39 -5.10 15.22
C PHE A 143 1.45 -5.29 16.72
N ARG A 144 1.12 -4.27 17.52
CA ARG A 144 0.96 -4.41 18.97
C ARG A 144 -0.15 -5.39 19.31
N ASN A 145 -1.31 -5.23 18.71
CA ASN A 145 -2.47 -6.10 18.90
C ASN A 145 -2.18 -7.53 18.44
N LEU A 146 -1.49 -7.68 17.32
CA LEU A 146 -1.09 -8.99 16.81
C LEU A 146 -0.13 -9.71 17.78
N ARG A 147 0.86 -9.01 18.34
CA ARG A 147 1.77 -9.58 19.34
C ARG A 147 1.04 -10.02 20.59
N MET A 148 0.08 -9.23 21.08
CA MET A 148 -0.74 -9.58 22.24
C MET A 148 -1.59 -10.82 21.95
N GLU A 149 -2.19 -10.90 20.79
CA GLU A 149 -2.98 -12.05 20.36
C GLU A 149 -2.12 -13.32 20.27
N LEU A 150 -0.94 -13.23 19.67
CA LEU A 150 0.00 -14.36 19.58
C LEU A 150 0.50 -14.84 20.93
N ARG A 151 0.69 -13.94 21.91
CA ARG A 151 1.09 -14.30 23.29
C ARG A 151 -0.01 -15.06 24.03
N SER A 152 -1.27 -14.83 23.71
CA SER A 152 -2.41 -15.50 24.33
C SER A 152 -2.71 -16.88 23.73
N ARG A 153 -2.12 -17.21 22.57
CA ARG A 153 -2.29 -18.53 21.94
C ARG A 153 -1.44 -19.57 22.65
N PRO A 154 -1.98 -20.81 22.83
CA PRO A 154 -1.18 -21.92 23.35
C PRO A 154 0.03 -22.14 22.45
N ARG A 155 1.21 -22.31 23.06
CA ARG A 155 2.40 -22.71 22.29
C ARG A 155 2.16 -24.07 21.66
N TRP A 156 2.39 -24.17 20.35
CA TRP A 156 2.39 -25.45 19.66
C TRP A 156 3.42 -26.38 20.33
N LYS A 157 2.98 -27.58 20.71
CA LYS A 157 3.89 -28.63 21.24
C LYS A 157 4.03 -29.70 20.17
N PRO A 158 5.26 -30.11 19.80
CA PRO A 158 5.44 -31.24 18.90
C PRO A 158 4.74 -32.47 19.48
N GLY A 159 3.88 -33.14 18.70
CA GLY A 159 3.16 -34.33 19.11
C GLY A 159 1.72 -34.13 19.59
N SER A 160 1.22 -32.90 19.68
CA SER A 160 -0.21 -32.66 19.93
C SER A 160 -0.98 -32.66 18.63
N ASN A 161 -1.27 -33.85 18.09
CA ASN A 161 -2.27 -34.02 17.05
C ASN A 161 -3.64 -34.12 17.73
N THR A 162 -4.42 -33.09 17.63
CA THR A 162 -5.88 -33.15 17.74
C THR A 162 -6.47 -32.28 16.67
#